data_ea05ee5ef62f4289147a8beb5b350087
#
_entry.id   ea05ee5ef62f4289147a8beb5b350087
#
_cell.length_a   1.000
_cell.length_b   1.000
_cell.length_c   1.000
_cell.angle_alpha   90.00
_cell.angle_beta   90.00
_cell.angle_gamma   90.00
#
_symmetry.space_group_name_H-M   'P 1'
#
loop_
_entity.id
_entity.type
_entity.pdbx_description
1 polymer ?
#
loop_
_entity_poly.entity_id
_entity_poly.type
_entity_poly.pdbx_seq_one_letter_code
_entity_poly.pdbx_strand_id
1 'polypeptide(L)'
;MDQFTRKIVGFSTHAGDLNGIAVCYMFNKIISKQSLPSLLSSDNDPLFQYHRWKANLRILDIKEIKTLPYIPMSHPFVERLIRSIHELLDQTLFWHADDLQRKLDLYQHYFNSNRSHQSLSAKTPCQKAQESTNDIISINNYKWQSFCKGLFQLPIAA
;
A
#
# COMPACT_ATOMS: atom_id res chain seq x y z
N MET A 1 0.77 2.06 0.68
CA MET A 1 1.75 1.03 0.24
C MET A 1 1.05 0.03 -0.66
N ASP A 2 1.65 -0.32 -1.78
CA ASP A 2 1.22 -1.46 -2.59
C ASP A 2 1.62 -2.76 -1.88
N GLN A 3 0.66 -3.65 -1.70
CA GLN A 3 0.89 -4.89 -0.94
C GLN A 3 1.68 -5.94 -1.72
N PHE A 4 1.64 -5.91 -3.04
CA PHE A 4 2.35 -6.89 -3.88
C PHE A 4 3.84 -6.51 -4.03
N THR A 5 4.11 -5.31 -4.49
CA THR A 5 5.48 -4.84 -4.72
C THR A 5 6.15 -4.28 -3.47
N ARG A 6 5.41 -4.03 -2.38
CA ARG A 6 5.85 -3.31 -1.18
C ARG A 6 6.22 -1.84 -1.44
N LYS A 7 5.94 -1.33 -2.61
CA LYS A 7 6.23 0.06 -2.97
C LYS A 7 5.40 1.01 -2.11
N ILE A 8 6.06 1.98 -1.49
CA ILE A 8 5.36 3.09 -0.85
C ILE A 8 4.77 3.96 -1.95
N VAL A 9 3.46 4.07 -1.99
CA VAL A 9 2.71 4.87 -2.98
C VAL A 9 2.89 6.36 -2.69
N GLY A 10 2.84 6.75 -1.42
CA GLY A 10 3.09 8.11 -1.00
C GLY A 10 2.84 8.33 0.48
N PHE A 11 3.32 9.47 0.94
CA PHE A 11 3.01 10.06 2.23
C PHE A 11 2.30 11.38 2.03
N SER A 12 1.50 11.78 2.98
CA SER A 12 0.94 13.13 3.03
C SER A 12 0.91 13.61 4.46
N THR A 13 1.34 14.84 4.67
CA THR A 13 1.31 15.52 5.96
C THR A 13 0.22 16.58 5.97
N HIS A 14 -0.36 16.81 7.12
CA HIS A 14 -1.38 17.84 7.34
C HIS A 14 -1.03 18.62 8.61
N ALA A 15 -1.16 19.95 8.53
CA ALA A 15 -1.02 20.82 9.69
C ALA A 15 -2.42 21.21 10.17
N GLY A 16 -2.70 21.00 11.46
CA GLY A 16 -3.98 21.27 12.08
C GLY A 16 -4.85 20.03 12.31
N ASP A 17 -6.13 20.24 12.53
CA ASP A 17 -7.06 19.16 12.86
C ASP A 17 -7.32 18.25 11.66
N LEU A 18 -7.09 16.96 11.87
CA LEU A 18 -7.33 15.95 10.85
C LEU A 18 -8.82 15.57 10.85
N ASN A 19 -9.49 15.83 9.75
CA ASN A 19 -10.88 15.46 9.52
C ASN A 19 -11.06 14.70 8.20
N GLY A 20 -12.26 14.17 7.98
CA GLY A 20 -12.56 13.38 6.79
C GLY A 20 -12.33 14.12 5.45
N ILE A 21 -12.42 15.45 5.44
CA ILE A 21 -12.14 16.26 4.23
C ILE A 21 -10.64 16.32 3.99
N ALA A 22 -9.86 16.59 5.05
CA ALA A 22 -8.39 16.61 4.98
C ALA A 22 -7.85 15.27 4.48
N VAL A 23 -8.40 14.15 5.00
CA VAL A 23 -8.02 12.79 4.53
C VAL A 23 -8.31 12.60 3.04
N CYS A 24 -9.46 13.06 2.52
CA CYS A 24 -9.74 13.00 1.09
C CYS A 24 -8.73 13.79 0.26
N TYR A 25 -8.38 15.01 0.67
CA TYR A 25 -7.38 15.83 -0.02
C TYR A 25 -5.99 15.17 0.01
N MET A 26 -5.57 14.67 1.16
CA MET A 26 -4.30 13.98 1.33
C MET A 26 -4.22 12.75 0.42
N PHE A 27 -5.26 11.94 0.41
CA PHE A 27 -5.34 10.75 -0.45
C PHE A 27 -5.29 11.13 -1.93
N ASN A 28 -6.14 12.08 -2.36
CA ASN A 28 -6.19 12.51 -3.76
C ASN A 28 -4.86 13.12 -4.23
N LYS A 29 -4.17 13.87 -3.37
CA LYS A 29 -2.83 14.40 -3.65
C LYS A 29 -1.80 13.29 -3.90
N ILE A 30 -1.88 12.18 -3.16
CA ILE A 30 -1.00 11.03 -3.35
C ILE A 30 -1.29 10.34 -4.68
N ILE A 31 -2.55 10.00 -4.94
CA ILE A 31 -2.93 9.21 -6.11
C ILE A 31 -2.91 10.00 -7.43
N SER A 32 -3.00 11.35 -7.37
CA SER A 32 -2.96 12.18 -8.60
C SER A 32 -1.66 12.06 -9.40
N LYS A 33 -0.60 11.54 -8.78
CA LYS A 33 0.73 11.39 -9.40
C LYS A 33 0.98 9.97 -9.94
N GLN A 34 0.00 9.09 -9.89
CA GLN A 34 0.16 7.68 -10.27
C GLN A 34 -1.16 7.11 -10.81
N SER A 35 -1.14 5.85 -11.25
CA SER A 35 -2.34 5.13 -11.65
C SER A 35 -3.28 4.94 -10.44
N LEU A 36 -4.59 5.06 -10.68
CA LEU A 36 -5.59 4.82 -9.65
C LEU A 36 -5.59 3.35 -9.23
N PRO A 37 -5.60 3.06 -7.92
CA PRO A 37 -5.76 1.69 -7.44
C PRO A 37 -7.22 1.25 -7.64
N SER A 38 -7.45 0.03 -8.06
CA SER A 38 -8.79 -0.57 -8.10
C SER A 38 -9.28 -1.00 -6.71
N LEU A 39 -8.35 -1.35 -5.83
CA LEU A 39 -8.62 -1.82 -4.47
C LEU A 39 -7.83 -1.00 -3.45
N LEU A 40 -8.49 -0.59 -2.38
CA LEU A 40 -7.87 0.07 -1.25
C LEU A 40 -8.23 -0.66 0.04
N SER A 41 -7.23 -1.12 0.77
CA SER A 41 -7.45 -1.67 2.11
C SER A 41 -7.22 -0.58 3.17
N SER A 42 -8.18 -0.41 4.06
CA SER A 42 -8.12 0.54 5.16
C SER A 42 -8.54 -0.14 6.47
N ASP A 43 -8.12 0.44 7.58
CA ASP A 43 -8.58 0.03 8.91
C ASP A 43 -9.99 0.56 9.21
N ASN A 44 -10.45 0.34 10.45
CA ASN A 44 -11.75 0.78 10.91
C ASN A 44 -11.73 2.16 11.59
N ASP A 45 -10.70 2.97 11.34
CA ASP A 45 -10.64 4.32 11.90
C ASP A 45 -11.88 5.14 11.48
N PRO A 46 -12.48 5.92 12.39
CA PRO A 46 -13.64 6.76 12.10
C PRO A 46 -13.45 7.71 10.91
N LEU A 47 -12.22 8.16 10.63
CA LEU A 47 -11.91 9.01 9.48
C LEU A 47 -12.23 8.33 8.14
N PHE A 48 -12.07 7.01 8.05
CA PHE A 48 -12.42 6.22 6.87
C PHE A 48 -13.88 5.75 6.85
N GLN A 49 -14.68 6.14 7.85
CA GLN A 49 -16.13 5.91 7.87
C GLN A 49 -16.92 7.15 7.43
N TYR A 50 -16.24 8.27 7.26
CA TYR A 50 -16.85 9.55 6.92
C TYR A 50 -17.53 9.51 5.54
N HIS A 51 -18.71 10.13 5.43
CA HIS A 51 -19.52 10.09 4.20
C HIS A 51 -18.76 10.60 2.97
N ARG A 52 -17.98 11.67 3.11
CA ARG A 52 -17.19 12.24 2.01
C ARG A 52 -16.05 11.32 1.59
N TRP A 53 -15.45 10.58 2.51
CA TRP A 53 -14.45 9.56 2.17
C TRP A 53 -15.05 8.48 1.26
N LYS A 54 -16.19 7.92 1.65
CA LYS A 54 -16.90 6.90 0.86
C LYS A 54 -17.35 7.43 -0.49
N ALA A 55 -17.84 8.69 -0.55
CA ALA A 55 -18.21 9.34 -1.79
C ALA A 55 -16.99 9.57 -2.71
N ASN A 56 -15.85 9.99 -2.14
CA ASN A 56 -14.61 10.19 -2.89
C ASN A 56 -14.12 8.89 -3.54
N LEU A 57 -14.10 7.78 -2.80
CA LEU A 57 -13.72 6.48 -3.35
C LEU A 57 -14.68 6.00 -4.45
N ARG A 58 -15.98 6.24 -4.30
CA ARG A 58 -16.98 5.91 -5.32
C ARG A 58 -16.78 6.70 -6.61
N ILE A 59 -16.48 8.01 -6.51
CA ILE A 59 -16.20 8.85 -7.68
C ILE A 59 -14.94 8.37 -8.42
N LEU A 60 -13.96 7.88 -7.67
CA LEU A 60 -12.69 7.38 -8.22
C LEU A 60 -12.77 5.91 -8.67
N ASP A 61 -13.92 5.26 -8.54
CA ASP A 61 -14.14 3.83 -8.83
C ASP A 61 -13.18 2.91 -8.05
N ILE A 62 -12.88 3.28 -6.81
CA ILE A 62 -12.00 2.51 -5.91
C ILE A 62 -12.85 1.70 -4.94
N LYS A 63 -12.66 0.38 -4.95
CA LYS A 63 -13.32 -0.51 -4.00
C LYS A 63 -12.53 -0.56 -2.69
N GLU A 64 -13.16 -0.14 -1.60
CA GLU A 64 -12.58 -0.22 -0.26
C GLU A 64 -12.80 -1.62 0.36
N ILE A 65 -11.74 -2.17 0.92
CA ILE A 65 -11.76 -3.41 1.71
C ILE A 65 -11.40 -3.05 3.15
N LYS A 66 -12.33 -3.24 4.08
CA LYS A 66 -12.07 -3.02 5.50
C LYS A 66 -11.34 -4.21 6.09
N THR A 67 -10.36 -3.92 6.93
CA THR A 67 -9.69 -4.97 7.71
C THR A 67 -10.62 -5.51 8.80
N LEU A 68 -10.43 -6.76 9.14
CA LEU A 68 -11.19 -7.35 10.24
C LEU A 68 -10.68 -6.77 11.57
N PRO A 69 -11.59 -6.31 12.45
CA PRO A 69 -11.23 -5.81 13.77
C PRO A 69 -10.47 -6.89 14.57
N TYR A 70 -9.51 -6.47 15.37
CA TYR A 70 -8.76 -7.32 16.29
C TYR A 70 -7.92 -8.46 15.65
N ILE A 71 -7.67 -8.43 14.34
CA ILE A 71 -6.73 -9.35 13.71
C ILE A 71 -5.41 -8.60 13.43
N PRO A 72 -4.35 -8.83 14.25
CA PRO A 72 -3.07 -8.12 14.12
C PRO A 72 -2.36 -8.36 12.79
N MET A 73 -2.75 -9.42 12.06
CA MET A 73 -2.10 -9.80 10.79
C MET A 73 -2.71 -9.16 9.55
N SER A 74 -3.65 -8.21 9.70
CA SER A 74 -4.35 -7.61 8.56
C SER A 74 -3.43 -6.80 7.64
N HIS A 75 -2.42 -6.12 8.19
CA HIS A 75 -1.49 -5.27 7.45
C HIS A 75 -0.03 -5.37 7.94
N PRO A 76 0.58 -6.56 7.98
CA PRO A 76 1.89 -6.75 8.59
C PRO A 76 2.99 -5.92 7.92
N PHE A 77 2.84 -5.60 6.64
CA PHE A 77 3.82 -4.79 5.89
C PHE A 77 3.68 -3.30 6.17
N VAL A 78 2.44 -2.82 6.32
CA VAL A 78 2.17 -1.42 6.68
C VAL A 78 2.59 -1.17 8.13
N GLU A 79 2.29 -2.08 9.05
CA GLU A 79 2.72 -1.99 10.45
C GLU A 79 4.25 -1.93 10.58
N ARG A 80 4.97 -2.77 9.81
CA ARG A 80 6.44 -2.73 9.77
C ARG A 80 6.95 -1.42 9.18
N LEU A 81 6.29 -0.88 8.16
CA LEU A 81 6.62 0.43 7.59
C LEU A 81 6.41 1.53 8.63
N ILE A 82 5.27 1.55 9.32
CA ILE A 82 4.96 2.52 10.37
C ILE A 82 6.05 2.50 11.46
N ARG A 83 6.47 1.33 11.91
CA ARG A 83 7.58 1.19 12.87
C ARG A 83 8.87 1.83 12.35
N SER A 84 9.25 1.53 11.11
CA SER A 84 10.45 2.13 10.50
C SER A 84 10.35 3.65 10.35
N ILE A 85 9.15 4.17 10.15
CA ILE A 85 8.92 5.63 10.10
C ILE A 85 9.03 6.23 11.50
N HIS A 86 8.52 5.60 12.53
CA HIS A 86 8.70 6.06 13.91
C HIS A 86 10.19 6.14 14.27
N GLU A 87 10.96 5.10 13.98
CA GLU A 87 12.41 5.09 14.19
C GLU A 87 13.12 6.24 13.44
N LEU A 88 12.67 6.56 12.22
CA LEU A 88 13.19 7.70 11.47
C LEU A 88 12.82 9.03 12.13
N LEU A 89 11.58 9.19 12.56
CA LEU A 89 11.08 10.43 13.16
C LEU A 89 11.70 10.69 14.54
N ASP A 90 11.97 9.66 15.31
CA ASP A 90 12.65 9.75 16.61
C ASP A 90 14.09 10.28 16.48
N GLN A 91 14.70 10.10 15.30
CA GLN A 91 16.08 10.54 15.03
C GLN A 91 16.14 11.81 14.16
N THR A 92 14.99 12.39 13.80
CA THR A 92 14.94 13.47 12.81
C THR A 92 14.12 14.64 13.33
N LEU A 93 14.75 15.82 13.45
CA LEU A 93 14.03 17.05 13.77
C LEU A 93 13.29 17.57 12.53
N PHE A 94 12.08 18.04 12.71
CA PHE A 94 11.30 18.77 11.69
C PHE A 94 10.57 19.95 12.33
N TRP A 95 10.50 21.06 11.61
CA TRP A 95 9.97 22.33 12.14
C TRP A 95 8.52 22.58 11.73
N HIS A 96 8.11 22.08 10.59
CA HIS A 96 6.76 22.28 10.04
C HIS A 96 6.38 21.13 9.08
N ALA A 97 5.10 21.08 8.69
CA ALA A 97 4.56 20.00 7.87
C ALA A 97 5.28 19.80 6.54
N ASP A 98 5.71 20.89 5.87
CA ASP A 98 6.43 20.80 4.59
C ASP A 98 7.84 20.23 4.75
N ASP A 99 8.49 20.50 5.87
CA ASP A 99 9.79 19.91 6.17
C ASP A 99 9.66 18.41 6.43
N LEU A 100 8.64 18.02 7.22
CA LEU A 100 8.30 16.63 7.44
C LEU A 100 7.95 15.93 6.12
N GLN A 101 7.14 16.56 5.25
CA GLN A 101 6.78 16.00 3.94
C GLN A 101 8.02 15.72 3.10
N ARG A 102 8.96 16.66 3.01
CA ARG A 102 10.22 16.47 2.25
C ARG A 102 11.03 15.30 2.78
N LYS A 103 11.13 15.14 4.09
CA LYS A 103 11.86 14.01 4.72
C LYS A 103 11.20 12.67 4.45
N LEU A 104 9.87 12.62 4.50
CA LEU A 104 9.11 11.44 4.14
C LEU A 104 9.23 11.09 2.64
N ASP A 105 9.25 12.10 1.76
CA ASP A 105 9.46 11.90 0.32
C ASP A 105 10.87 11.34 0.04
N LEU A 106 11.90 11.83 0.72
CA LEU A 106 13.26 11.28 0.64
C LEU A 106 13.32 9.83 1.14
N TYR A 107 12.66 9.56 2.26
CA TYR A 107 12.56 8.21 2.78
C TYR A 107 11.81 7.27 1.83
N GLN A 108 10.72 7.73 1.22
CA GLN A 108 9.99 6.99 0.19
C GLN A 108 10.91 6.60 -0.98
N HIS A 109 11.69 7.56 -1.46
CA HIS A 109 12.64 7.31 -2.54
C HIS A 109 13.69 6.26 -2.14
N TYR A 110 14.32 6.42 -0.99
CA TYR A 110 15.26 5.44 -0.44
C TYR A 110 14.64 4.05 -0.31
N PHE A 111 13.46 3.96 0.33
CA PHE A 111 12.76 2.70 0.55
C PHE A 111 12.43 1.98 -0.75
N ASN A 112 11.92 2.71 -1.74
CA ASN A 112 11.48 2.13 -2.99
C ASN A 112 12.64 1.74 -3.93
N SER A 113 13.73 2.51 -3.95
CA SER A 113 14.79 2.37 -4.94
C SER A 113 16.06 1.70 -4.40
N ASN A 114 16.34 1.81 -3.10
CA ASN A 114 17.61 1.38 -2.54
C ASN A 114 17.49 0.30 -1.45
N ARG A 115 16.35 0.25 -0.74
CA ARG A 115 16.16 -0.73 0.33
C ARG A 115 15.74 -2.09 -0.25
N SER A 116 16.60 -3.08 -0.13
CA SER A 116 16.26 -4.46 -0.47
C SER A 116 15.39 -5.11 0.60
N HIS A 117 14.49 -5.99 0.18
CA HIS A 117 13.58 -6.70 1.06
C HIS A 117 13.74 -8.22 0.91
N GLN A 118 13.95 -8.91 2.01
CA GLN A 118 14.08 -10.36 2.01
C GLN A 118 12.84 -11.05 1.43
N SER A 119 11.64 -10.53 1.74
CA SER A 119 10.37 -11.02 1.20
C SER A 119 10.18 -10.78 -0.31
N LEU A 120 11.03 -9.99 -0.94
CA LEU A 120 11.08 -9.75 -2.38
C LEU A 120 12.33 -10.39 -3.02
N SER A 121 12.86 -11.44 -2.44
CA SER A 121 14.09 -12.10 -2.91
C SER A 121 15.29 -11.14 -3.00
N ALA A 122 15.46 -10.31 -1.97
CA ALA A 122 16.47 -9.27 -1.87
C ALA A 122 16.39 -8.15 -2.93
N LYS A 123 15.26 -8.05 -3.65
CA LYS A 123 15.00 -6.95 -4.59
C LYS A 123 14.43 -5.73 -3.89
N THR A 124 14.56 -4.58 -4.54
CA THR A 124 13.87 -3.36 -4.12
C THR A 124 12.42 -3.35 -4.61
N PRO A 125 11.52 -2.59 -3.97
CA PRO A 125 10.14 -2.42 -4.44
C PRO A 125 10.03 -1.95 -5.90
N CYS A 126 10.91 -1.06 -6.35
CA CYS A 126 10.94 -0.61 -7.73
C CYS A 126 11.34 -1.72 -8.70
N GLN A 127 12.33 -2.52 -8.38
CA GLN A 127 12.73 -3.67 -9.19
C GLN A 127 11.59 -4.69 -9.29
N LYS A 128 10.90 -4.95 -8.18
CA LYS A 128 9.75 -5.85 -8.17
C LYS A 128 8.57 -5.32 -8.99
N ALA A 129 8.32 -4.01 -8.95
CA ALA A 129 7.28 -3.37 -9.76
C ALA A 129 7.57 -3.48 -11.27
N GLN A 130 8.82 -3.38 -11.69
CA GLN A 130 9.22 -3.53 -13.09
C GLN A 130 9.04 -4.96 -13.60
N GLU A 131 9.29 -5.96 -12.78
CA GLU A 131 9.03 -7.36 -13.14
C GLU A 131 7.55 -7.66 -13.36
N SER A 132 6.67 -7.07 -12.55
CA SER A 132 5.22 -7.27 -12.64
C SER A 132 4.60 -6.78 -13.95
N THR A 133 5.26 -5.87 -14.64
CA THR A 133 4.78 -5.37 -15.94
C THR A 133 5.11 -6.32 -17.09
N ASN A 134 6.03 -7.25 -16.90
CA ASN A 134 6.46 -8.20 -17.93
C ASN A 134 5.79 -9.58 -17.82
N ASP A 135 5.21 -9.91 -16.68
CA ASP A 135 4.51 -11.18 -16.49
C ASP A 135 3.01 -11.04 -16.81
N ILE A 136 2.67 -11.12 -18.08
CA ILE A 136 1.29 -11.46 -18.49
C ILE A 136 1.12 -12.93 -18.14
N ILE A 137 0.60 -13.20 -16.95
CA ILE A 137 0.24 -14.55 -16.52
C ILE A 137 -0.95 -15.00 -17.38
N SER A 138 -0.68 -15.78 -18.40
CA SER A 138 -1.72 -16.46 -19.16
C SER A 138 -2.22 -17.67 -18.38
N ILE A 139 -3.54 -17.76 -18.19
CA ILE A 139 -4.20 -18.94 -17.58
C ILE A 139 -3.82 -20.23 -18.32
N ASN A 140 -3.47 -20.15 -19.60
CA ASN A 140 -3.04 -21.27 -20.42
C ASN A 140 -1.68 -21.86 -19.99
N ASN A 141 -0.91 -21.15 -19.17
CA ASN A 141 0.39 -21.62 -18.66
C ASN A 141 0.27 -22.45 -17.37
N TYR A 142 -0.95 -22.74 -16.92
CA TYR A 142 -1.19 -23.53 -15.73
C TYR A 142 -1.93 -24.80 -16.05
N LYS A 143 -1.45 -25.93 -15.52
CA LYS A 143 -2.18 -27.19 -15.45
C LYS A 143 -2.81 -27.33 -14.06
N TRP A 144 -4.05 -27.76 -14.02
CA TRP A 144 -4.74 -28.01 -12.76
C TRP A 144 -4.51 -29.46 -12.33
N GLN A 145 -3.91 -29.65 -11.17
CA GLN A 145 -3.75 -30.97 -10.58
C GLN A 145 -4.81 -31.20 -9.50
N SER A 146 -5.53 -32.31 -9.62
CA SER A 146 -6.55 -32.72 -8.67
C SER A 146 -5.97 -33.58 -7.57
N PHE A 147 -6.33 -33.32 -6.33
CA PHE A 147 -5.99 -34.08 -5.13
C PHE A 147 -7.26 -34.53 -4.41
N CYS A 148 -7.16 -35.62 -3.66
CA CYS A 148 -8.26 -36.16 -2.85
C CYS A 148 -9.55 -36.36 -3.68
N LYS A 149 -9.43 -37.06 -4.82
CA LYS A 149 -10.57 -37.36 -5.74
C LYS A 149 -11.29 -36.09 -6.25
N GLY A 150 -10.55 -35.01 -6.49
CA GLY A 150 -11.11 -33.76 -7.03
C GLY A 150 -11.57 -32.75 -5.98
N LEU A 151 -11.42 -33.06 -4.69
CA LEU A 151 -11.80 -32.14 -3.60
C LEU A 151 -10.93 -30.87 -3.59
N PHE A 152 -9.67 -30.98 -3.99
CA PHE A 152 -8.74 -29.85 -4.13
C PHE A 152 -8.16 -29.84 -5.54
N GLN A 153 -8.14 -28.65 -6.15
CA GLN A 153 -7.48 -28.39 -7.42
C GLN A 153 -6.44 -27.31 -7.22
N LEU A 154 -5.18 -27.59 -7.54
CA LEU A 154 -4.08 -26.64 -7.44
C LEU A 154 -3.52 -26.34 -8.82
N PRO A 155 -3.25 -25.07 -9.14
CA PRO A 155 -2.55 -24.72 -10.37
C PRO A 155 -1.08 -25.10 -10.26
N ILE A 156 -0.56 -25.79 -11.29
CA ILE A 156 0.86 -26.10 -11.42
C ILE A 156 1.36 -25.42 -12.69
N ALA A 157 2.54 -24.80 -12.63
CA ALA A 157 3.20 -24.27 -13.81
C ALA A 157 3.42 -25.39 -14.83
N ALA A 158 3.02 -25.17 -16.08
CA ALA A 158 3.13 -26.15 -17.14
C ALA A 158 4.56 -26.27 -17.67
#